data_758e076621ca69c54ccc141bf419c267
#
_entry.id   758e076621ca69c54ccc141bf419c267
#
_cell.length_a   1.000
_cell.length_b   1.000
_cell.length_c   1.000
_cell.angle_alpha   90.00
_cell.angle_beta   90.00
_cell.angle_gamma   90.00
#
_symmetry.space_group_name_H-M   'P 1'
#
loop_
_entity.id
_entity.type
_entity.pdbx_description
1 polymer ?
#
loop_
_entity_poly.entity_id
_entity_poly.type
_entity_poly.pdbx_seq_one_letter_code
_entity_poly.pdbx_strand_id
1 'polypeptide(L)'
;QKIQDPRFTSVEVDAGDLVALEGLIKKVNPDVVINAVDPRFVMQIFTAAQNTGVNYIDMAMSLSKAHPTDPFHKTGVMLGDEQFAQAEAWEKNEKYALIGIGIEPGMSDIFARYAQDYLFSEIDAVTILDGSNLTVDGYDFAPSFSIWTTIEECLNAPLLWDNGKWHTSEPFSGGVVFDFPEGIGPVECVDVEHEEVVLIPKKVKANHVSFKYGLGADFINTLKTIHALGLSKKEKVNYRGMEIAPRDFLASLLPDPAKIGPLMHGKTCAGAHVKGLDKEGKPYACYIYNVVDNQWSMDNYGDQAVVWQTAINPVIAMELIANGTWKPRGVVGPEWMEPKPFLDLIEQYGSSWHIRDEDPAGLAL
;
A
#
# COMPACT_ATOMS: atom_id res chain seq x y z
N GLN A 1 -10.35 12.53 -21.28
CA GLN A 1 -10.18 11.08 -21.38
C GLN A 1 -8.95 10.76 -22.24
N LYS A 2 -7.89 10.15 -21.65
CA LYS A 2 -6.62 9.86 -22.35
C LYS A 2 -6.73 8.61 -23.25
N ILE A 3 -7.59 7.63 -22.90
CA ILE A 3 -7.71 6.35 -23.61
C ILE A 3 -8.74 6.47 -24.72
N GLN A 4 -8.31 6.26 -25.96
CA GLN A 4 -9.17 6.26 -27.16
C GLN A 4 -9.23 4.85 -27.80
N ASP A 5 -9.39 3.82 -26.96
CA ASP A 5 -9.55 2.44 -27.43
C ASP A 5 -11.04 2.06 -27.41
N PRO A 6 -11.61 1.51 -28.48
CA PRO A 6 -13.03 1.14 -28.54
C PRO A 6 -13.43 0.02 -27.57
N ARG A 7 -12.46 -0.70 -27.01
CA ARG A 7 -12.68 -1.69 -25.95
C ARG A 7 -12.95 -1.04 -24.60
N PHE A 8 -12.59 0.24 -24.43
CA PHE A 8 -12.74 0.98 -23.19
C PHE A 8 -14.02 1.81 -23.19
N THR A 9 -14.92 1.51 -22.22
CA THR A 9 -16.17 2.25 -22.02
C THR A 9 -16.14 2.94 -20.67
N SER A 10 -16.39 4.24 -20.64
CA SER A 10 -16.48 5.04 -19.41
C SER A 10 -17.94 5.18 -18.97
N VAL A 11 -18.20 4.91 -17.69
CA VAL A 11 -19.53 5.09 -17.06
C VAL A 11 -19.29 5.85 -15.75
N GLU A 12 -20.07 6.90 -15.52
CA GLU A 12 -20.09 7.63 -14.27
C GLU A 12 -21.00 6.91 -13.27
N VAL A 13 -20.49 6.62 -12.06
CA VAL A 13 -21.22 6.01 -10.95
C VAL A 13 -20.69 6.56 -9.62
N ASP A 14 -21.56 6.77 -8.66
CA ASP A 14 -21.16 7.11 -7.29
C ASP A 14 -20.64 5.85 -6.58
N ALA A 15 -19.36 5.85 -6.19
CA ALA A 15 -18.72 4.74 -5.48
C ALA A 15 -19.31 4.52 -4.07
N GLY A 16 -20.03 5.48 -3.52
CA GLY A 16 -20.77 5.36 -2.26
C GLY A 16 -22.16 4.72 -2.42
N ASP A 17 -22.68 4.62 -3.64
CA ASP A 17 -24.02 4.05 -3.91
C ASP A 17 -23.91 2.55 -4.26
N LEU A 18 -24.11 1.71 -3.25
CA LEU A 18 -24.06 0.25 -3.39
C LEU A 18 -25.05 -0.28 -4.45
N VAL A 19 -26.25 0.29 -4.53
CA VAL A 19 -27.28 -0.16 -5.49
C VAL A 19 -26.90 0.17 -6.91
N ALA A 20 -26.35 1.37 -7.13
CA ALA A 20 -25.87 1.78 -8.44
C ALA A 20 -24.64 0.93 -8.88
N LEU A 21 -23.71 0.63 -7.97
CA LEU A 21 -22.58 -0.25 -8.22
C LEU A 21 -23.03 -1.66 -8.61
N GLU A 22 -23.92 -2.29 -7.83
CA GLU A 22 -24.46 -3.61 -8.17
C GLU A 22 -25.19 -3.62 -9.52
N GLY A 23 -25.98 -2.57 -9.80
CA GLY A 23 -26.68 -2.39 -11.07
C GLY A 23 -25.70 -2.32 -12.26
N LEU A 24 -24.61 -1.58 -12.10
CA LEU A 24 -23.56 -1.47 -13.11
C LEU A 24 -22.83 -2.81 -13.32
N ILE A 25 -22.43 -3.48 -12.25
CA ILE A 25 -21.74 -4.78 -12.31
C ILE A 25 -22.61 -5.81 -12.99
N LYS A 26 -23.90 -5.93 -12.62
CA LYS A 26 -24.85 -6.84 -13.26
C LYS A 26 -25.04 -6.55 -14.77
N LYS A 27 -25.05 -5.26 -15.14
CA LYS A 27 -25.19 -4.85 -16.55
C LYS A 27 -23.94 -5.18 -17.38
N VAL A 28 -22.75 -4.96 -16.82
CA VAL A 28 -21.46 -5.20 -17.51
C VAL A 28 -21.11 -6.69 -17.49
N ASN A 29 -21.45 -7.39 -16.41
CA ASN A 29 -21.10 -8.80 -16.15
C ASN A 29 -19.60 -9.08 -16.32
N PRO A 30 -18.72 -8.39 -15.58
CA PRO A 30 -17.28 -8.55 -15.73
C PRO A 30 -16.78 -9.84 -15.07
N ASP A 31 -15.60 -10.31 -15.45
CA ASP A 31 -14.89 -11.42 -14.78
C ASP A 31 -14.33 -11.00 -13.42
N VAL A 32 -13.93 -9.72 -13.30
CA VAL A 32 -13.34 -9.14 -12.11
C VAL A 32 -13.68 -7.65 -11.97
N VAL A 33 -13.89 -7.19 -10.75
CA VAL A 33 -13.96 -5.77 -10.38
C VAL A 33 -12.61 -5.37 -9.81
N ILE A 34 -12.00 -4.32 -10.37
CA ILE A 34 -10.78 -3.72 -9.84
C ILE A 34 -11.17 -2.42 -9.14
N ASN A 35 -10.86 -2.34 -7.86
CA ASN A 35 -11.05 -1.13 -7.09
C ASN A 35 -9.74 -0.32 -7.05
N ALA A 36 -9.74 0.82 -7.71
CA ALA A 36 -8.63 1.76 -7.79
C ALA A 36 -9.06 3.16 -7.35
N VAL A 37 -9.94 3.24 -6.36
CA VAL A 37 -10.44 4.49 -5.78
C VAL A 37 -10.01 4.63 -4.32
N ASP A 38 -10.28 5.78 -3.74
CA ASP A 38 -9.97 6.11 -2.35
C ASP A 38 -10.43 4.99 -1.37
N PRO A 39 -9.62 4.60 -0.38
CA PRO A 39 -9.92 3.51 0.57
C PRO A 39 -11.24 3.66 1.33
N ARG A 40 -11.78 4.88 1.44
CA ARG A 40 -13.11 5.13 2.03
C ARG A 40 -14.25 4.38 1.34
N PHE A 41 -14.09 3.98 0.08
CA PHE A 41 -15.10 3.29 -0.71
C PHE A 41 -14.84 1.78 -0.86
N VAL A 42 -13.79 1.25 -0.25
CA VAL A 42 -13.40 -0.16 -0.38
C VAL A 42 -14.57 -1.09 -0.05
N MET A 43 -15.20 -0.92 1.11
CA MET A 43 -16.27 -1.83 1.53
C MET A 43 -17.53 -1.77 0.67
N GLN A 44 -17.85 -0.62 0.08
CA GLN A 44 -19.00 -0.49 -0.84
C GLN A 44 -18.74 -1.30 -2.12
N ILE A 45 -17.58 -1.14 -2.73
CA ILE A 45 -17.23 -1.81 -3.99
C ILE A 45 -16.99 -3.31 -3.75
N PHE A 46 -16.29 -3.67 -2.67
CA PHE A 46 -16.10 -5.06 -2.24
C PHE A 46 -17.44 -5.78 -2.03
N THR A 47 -18.38 -5.15 -1.32
CA THR A 47 -19.72 -5.70 -1.07
C THR A 47 -20.52 -5.83 -2.37
N ALA A 48 -20.45 -4.84 -3.27
CA ALA A 48 -21.10 -4.90 -4.57
C ALA A 48 -20.59 -6.10 -5.41
N ALA A 49 -19.27 -6.31 -5.44
CA ALA A 49 -18.68 -7.46 -6.12
C ALA A 49 -19.13 -8.78 -5.50
N GLN A 50 -19.12 -8.90 -4.16
CA GLN A 50 -19.60 -10.07 -3.44
C GLN A 50 -21.07 -10.39 -3.74
N ASN A 51 -21.96 -9.40 -3.60
CA ASN A 51 -23.40 -9.57 -3.82
C ASN A 51 -23.75 -9.93 -5.28
N THR A 52 -22.91 -9.52 -6.22
CA THR A 52 -23.10 -9.85 -7.64
C THR A 52 -22.37 -11.12 -8.07
N GLY A 53 -21.56 -11.73 -7.21
CA GLY A 53 -20.84 -12.98 -7.47
C GLY A 53 -19.67 -12.78 -8.45
N VAL A 54 -19.04 -11.61 -8.46
CA VAL A 54 -17.91 -11.26 -9.33
C VAL A 54 -16.63 -11.24 -8.50
N ASN A 55 -15.49 -11.64 -9.07
CA ASN A 55 -14.19 -11.58 -8.40
C ASN A 55 -13.77 -10.13 -8.16
N TYR A 56 -12.89 -9.93 -7.18
CA TYR A 56 -12.49 -8.60 -6.74
C TYR A 56 -10.97 -8.48 -6.58
N ILE A 57 -10.45 -7.31 -6.92
CA ILE A 57 -9.05 -6.92 -6.70
C ILE A 57 -9.04 -5.48 -6.20
N ASP A 58 -8.21 -5.17 -5.18
CA ASP A 58 -7.90 -3.80 -4.77
C ASP A 58 -6.40 -3.60 -4.53
N MET A 59 -6.01 -2.34 -4.35
CA MET A 59 -4.64 -1.92 -4.07
C MET A 59 -4.48 -1.37 -2.65
N ALA A 60 -5.53 -1.42 -1.85
CA ALA A 60 -5.56 -1.06 -0.44
C ALA A 60 -6.68 -1.85 0.25
N MET A 61 -6.61 -2.02 1.56
CA MET A 61 -7.64 -2.72 2.33
C MET A 61 -8.68 -1.77 2.93
N SER A 62 -9.69 -2.33 3.61
CA SER A 62 -10.63 -1.52 4.39
C SER A 62 -9.90 -0.81 5.54
N LEU A 63 -10.26 0.45 5.76
CA LEU A 63 -9.62 1.30 6.76
C LEU A 63 -9.81 0.77 8.18
N SER A 64 -8.81 1.00 9.02
CA SER A 64 -8.88 0.77 10.46
C SER A 64 -9.85 1.73 11.14
N LYS A 65 -10.25 1.37 12.36
CA LYS A 65 -11.00 2.25 13.26
C LYS A 65 -10.26 2.29 14.61
N ALA A 66 -9.86 3.48 15.01
CA ALA A 66 -9.16 3.70 16.26
C ALA A 66 -9.95 3.17 17.47
N HIS A 67 -9.25 2.64 18.49
CA HIS A 67 -9.91 2.23 19.71
C HIS A 67 -10.50 3.47 20.42
N PRO A 68 -11.78 3.45 20.83
CA PRO A 68 -12.50 4.65 21.24
C PRO A 68 -11.98 5.32 22.52
N THR A 69 -11.26 4.59 23.36
CA THR A 69 -10.75 5.10 24.64
C THR A 69 -9.24 5.02 24.79
N ASP A 70 -8.54 4.32 23.89
CA ASP A 70 -7.10 4.09 23.99
C ASP A 70 -6.49 3.80 22.60
N PRO A 71 -6.48 4.83 21.71
CA PRO A 71 -6.14 4.63 20.30
C PRO A 71 -4.67 4.27 20.05
N PHE A 72 -3.76 4.53 21.00
CA PHE A 72 -2.33 4.29 20.85
C PHE A 72 -1.83 2.97 21.47
N HIS A 73 -2.64 2.33 22.30
CA HIS A 73 -2.21 1.10 23.00
C HIS A 73 -3.13 -0.08 22.74
N LYS A 74 -4.24 0.13 22.03
CA LYS A 74 -5.21 -0.90 21.70
C LYS A 74 -5.66 -0.76 20.26
N THR A 75 -5.70 -1.89 19.60
CA THR A 75 -6.32 -1.99 18.27
C THR A 75 -7.83 -1.85 18.40
N GLY A 76 -8.44 -1.00 17.58
CA GLY A 76 -9.90 -0.95 17.39
C GLY A 76 -10.33 -2.00 16.37
N VAL A 77 -10.72 -1.57 15.17
CA VAL A 77 -10.84 -2.44 13.99
C VAL A 77 -9.55 -2.32 13.20
N MET A 78 -8.87 -3.42 12.91
CA MET A 78 -7.65 -3.41 12.09
C MET A 78 -7.97 -3.18 10.62
N LEU A 79 -6.98 -2.70 9.88
CA LEU A 79 -6.98 -2.72 8.42
C LEU A 79 -7.40 -4.08 7.90
N GLY A 80 -8.31 -4.13 6.93
CA GLY A 80 -8.75 -5.38 6.29
C GLY A 80 -9.68 -6.27 7.11
N ASP A 81 -9.90 -6.05 8.41
CA ASP A 81 -10.75 -6.91 9.25
C ASP A 81 -12.15 -7.10 8.65
N GLU A 82 -12.75 -6.02 8.13
CA GLU A 82 -14.10 -6.08 7.54
C GLU A 82 -14.13 -6.95 6.26
N GLN A 83 -13.05 -6.96 5.48
CA GLN A 83 -12.91 -7.81 4.29
C GLN A 83 -12.62 -9.26 4.67
N PHE A 84 -11.66 -9.50 5.57
CA PHE A 84 -11.34 -10.85 6.03
C PHE A 84 -12.50 -11.55 6.74
N ALA A 85 -13.37 -10.81 7.42
CA ALA A 85 -14.58 -11.35 8.03
C ALA A 85 -15.55 -11.99 7.00
N GLN A 86 -15.40 -11.67 5.71
CA GLN A 86 -16.20 -12.23 4.62
C GLN A 86 -15.54 -13.41 3.90
N ALA A 87 -14.35 -13.84 4.32
CA ALA A 87 -13.54 -14.84 3.59
C ALA A 87 -14.30 -16.15 3.33
N GLU A 88 -15.04 -16.66 4.33
CA GLU A 88 -15.84 -17.89 4.20
C GLU A 88 -16.93 -17.76 3.12
N ALA A 89 -17.58 -16.59 3.05
CA ALA A 89 -18.63 -16.34 2.05
C ALA A 89 -18.06 -16.29 0.62
N TRP A 90 -16.90 -15.67 0.44
CA TRP A 90 -16.18 -15.65 -0.84
C TRP A 90 -15.75 -17.06 -1.26
N GLU A 91 -15.18 -17.83 -0.33
CA GLU A 91 -14.73 -19.19 -0.59
C GLU A 91 -15.89 -20.13 -0.96
N LYS A 92 -17.01 -20.04 -0.24
CA LYS A 92 -18.23 -20.82 -0.51
C LYS A 92 -18.81 -20.55 -1.90
N ASN A 93 -18.67 -19.32 -2.39
CA ASN A 93 -19.15 -18.93 -3.72
C ASN A 93 -18.13 -19.24 -4.84
N GLU A 94 -17.01 -19.91 -4.51
CA GLU A 94 -15.92 -20.21 -5.43
C GLU A 94 -15.35 -18.95 -6.13
N LYS A 95 -15.35 -17.84 -5.40
CA LYS A 95 -14.83 -16.53 -5.83
C LYS A 95 -13.61 -16.12 -5.00
N TYR A 96 -12.90 -15.13 -5.51
CA TYR A 96 -11.77 -14.54 -4.79
C TYR A 96 -11.92 -13.03 -4.66
N ALA A 97 -11.35 -12.51 -3.59
CA ALA A 97 -10.94 -11.13 -3.43
C ALA A 97 -9.44 -11.13 -3.15
N LEU A 98 -8.65 -10.67 -4.11
CA LEU A 98 -7.23 -10.41 -3.92
C LEU A 98 -7.09 -8.96 -3.45
N ILE A 99 -6.75 -8.79 -2.18
CA ILE A 99 -6.72 -7.47 -1.54
C ILE A 99 -5.29 -7.00 -1.32
N GLY A 100 -5.08 -5.69 -1.45
CA GLY A 100 -3.78 -5.08 -1.20
C GLY A 100 -2.71 -5.44 -2.26
N ILE A 101 -3.04 -5.40 -3.55
CA ILE A 101 -2.06 -5.67 -4.64
C ILE A 101 -1.66 -4.38 -5.37
N GLY A 102 -1.05 -3.43 -4.63
CA GLY A 102 -0.35 -2.26 -5.15
C GLY A 102 1.15 -2.41 -5.03
N ILE A 103 1.84 -1.31 -4.77
CA ILE A 103 3.27 -1.32 -4.45
C ILE A 103 3.46 -1.65 -2.96
N GLU A 104 2.80 -0.91 -2.12
CA GLU A 104 2.65 -1.02 -0.68
C GLU A 104 1.21 -0.61 -0.34
N PRO A 105 0.42 -1.62 0.02
CA PRO A 105 0.67 -3.07 0.05
C PRO A 105 0.76 -3.68 -1.35
N GLY A 106 1.47 -4.82 -1.45
CA GLY A 106 1.47 -5.65 -2.65
C GLY A 106 2.83 -6.20 -3.04
N MET A 107 3.66 -5.43 -3.75
CA MET A 107 4.99 -5.89 -4.18
C MET A 107 5.90 -6.19 -2.97
N SER A 108 5.82 -5.40 -1.92
CA SER A 108 6.54 -5.63 -0.65
C SER A 108 6.15 -6.96 0.02
N ASP A 109 4.87 -7.33 -0.04
CA ASP A 109 4.39 -8.64 0.44
C ASP A 109 4.94 -9.78 -0.41
N ILE A 110 5.03 -9.60 -1.74
CA ILE A 110 5.67 -10.55 -2.67
C ILE A 110 7.15 -10.70 -2.34
N PHE A 111 7.87 -9.61 -2.01
CA PHE A 111 9.26 -9.68 -1.59
C PHE A 111 9.44 -10.46 -0.28
N ALA A 112 8.60 -10.21 0.72
CA ALA A 112 8.62 -10.98 1.97
C ALA A 112 8.34 -12.47 1.73
N ARG A 113 7.39 -12.79 0.84
CA ARG A 113 7.12 -14.16 0.44
C ARG A 113 8.29 -14.80 -0.31
N TYR A 114 8.93 -14.05 -1.23
CA TYR A 114 10.12 -14.51 -1.95
C TYR A 114 11.28 -14.80 -0.98
N ALA A 115 11.50 -13.93 0.00
CA ALA A 115 12.52 -14.15 1.02
C ALA A 115 12.29 -15.47 1.76
N GLN A 116 11.06 -15.74 2.23
CA GLN A 116 10.72 -17.00 2.90
C GLN A 116 10.96 -18.21 2.02
N ASP A 117 10.52 -18.18 0.79
CA ASP A 117 10.53 -19.36 -0.08
C ASP A 117 11.96 -19.66 -0.59
N TYR A 118 12.77 -18.63 -0.88
CA TYR A 118 14.02 -18.80 -1.62
C TYR A 118 15.30 -18.42 -0.85
N LEU A 119 15.24 -17.52 0.14
CA LEU A 119 16.44 -16.98 0.76
C LEU A 119 16.65 -17.46 2.21
N PHE A 120 15.57 -17.52 2.99
CA PHE A 120 15.66 -17.77 4.43
C PHE A 120 15.10 -19.14 4.82
N SER A 121 15.77 -19.83 5.75
CA SER A 121 15.24 -21.00 6.46
C SER A 121 14.38 -20.58 7.67
N GLU A 122 14.72 -19.42 8.28
CA GLU A 122 14.01 -18.82 9.40
C GLU A 122 14.06 -17.29 9.26
N ILE A 123 12.92 -16.62 9.40
CA ILE A 123 12.83 -15.16 9.37
C ILE A 123 12.58 -14.66 10.80
N ASP A 124 13.50 -13.86 11.29
CA ASP A 124 13.34 -13.17 12.56
C ASP A 124 12.50 -11.90 12.39
N ALA A 125 12.84 -11.09 11.38
CA ALA A 125 12.13 -9.84 11.14
C ALA A 125 11.95 -9.56 9.65
N VAL A 126 10.79 -8.95 9.34
CA VAL A 126 10.49 -8.26 8.09
C VAL A 126 10.14 -6.82 8.42
N THR A 127 10.90 -5.87 7.89
CA THR A 127 10.59 -4.45 7.97
C THR A 127 10.40 -3.93 6.56
N ILE A 128 9.20 -3.52 6.24
CA ILE A 128 8.96 -2.83 4.97
C ILE A 128 9.50 -1.41 5.12
N LEU A 129 10.25 -0.99 4.12
CA LEU A 129 10.90 0.31 4.05
C LEU A 129 10.66 0.89 2.67
N ASP A 130 9.97 1.98 2.62
CA ASP A 130 9.86 2.81 1.42
C ASP A 130 10.50 4.18 1.65
N GLY A 131 10.93 4.82 0.56
CA GLY A 131 11.54 6.13 0.64
C GLY A 131 11.82 6.71 -0.74
N SER A 132 12.07 7.99 -0.78
CA SER A 132 12.29 8.70 -2.02
C SER A 132 13.21 9.90 -1.84
N ASN A 133 13.79 10.39 -2.97
CA ASN A 133 14.36 11.70 -3.08
C ASN A 133 13.57 12.60 -4.05
N LEU A 134 12.27 12.34 -4.15
CA LEU A 134 11.37 13.08 -5.02
C LEU A 134 11.27 14.55 -4.62
N THR A 135 11.38 15.43 -5.61
CA THR A 135 11.13 16.87 -5.48
C THR A 135 10.12 17.31 -6.53
N VAL A 136 9.38 18.38 -6.28
CA VAL A 136 8.39 18.91 -7.23
C VAL A 136 8.64 20.38 -7.45
N ASP A 137 8.95 20.78 -8.68
CA ASP A 137 9.24 22.15 -9.04
C ASP A 137 8.12 23.11 -8.65
N GLY A 138 8.47 24.16 -7.91
CA GLY A 138 7.54 25.19 -7.46
C GLY A 138 6.76 24.85 -6.17
N TYR A 139 7.07 23.75 -5.52
CA TYR A 139 6.43 23.33 -4.26
C TYR A 139 7.47 22.91 -3.22
N ASP A 140 7.44 23.55 -2.05
CA ASP A 140 8.24 23.14 -0.89
C ASP A 140 7.66 21.90 -0.20
N PHE A 141 6.36 21.65 -0.40
CA PHE A 141 5.64 20.49 0.13
C PHE A 141 4.61 20.03 -0.91
N ALA A 142 4.77 18.83 -1.42
CA ALA A 142 3.85 18.22 -2.36
C ALA A 142 3.78 16.70 -2.10
N PRO A 143 2.61 16.17 -1.75
CA PRO A 143 2.44 14.73 -1.61
C PRO A 143 2.48 14.07 -3.00
N SER A 144 3.15 12.92 -3.11
CA SER A 144 3.22 12.15 -4.35
C SER A 144 1.93 11.37 -4.65
N PHE A 145 1.06 11.23 -3.67
CA PHE A 145 -0.28 10.63 -3.78
C PHE A 145 -1.27 11.38 -2.87
N SER A 146 -2.40 10.78 -2.53
CA SER A 146 -3.45 11.42 -1.73
C SER A 146 -2.95 11.88 -0.36
N ILE A 147 -2.87 13.19 -0.13
CA ILE A 147 -2.55 13.73 1.20
C ILE A 147 -3.56 13.27 2.27
N TRP A 148 -4.80 13.01 1.87
CA TRP A 148 -5.82 12.51 2.77
C TRP A 148 -5.44 11.13 3.32
N THR A 149 -4.97 10.24 2.44
CA THR A 149 -4.48 8.90 2.78
C THR A 149 -3.19 8.97 3.60
N THR A 150 -2.22 9.79 3.18
CA THR A 150 -0.96 10.01 3.92
C THR A 150 -1.21 10.47 5.37
N ILE A 151 -2.17 11.38 5.58
CA ILE A 151 -2.54 11.82 6.93
C ILE A 151 -3.17 10.67 7.72
N GLU A 152 -3.98 9.82 7.09
CA GLU A 152 -4.59 8.66 7.75
C GLU A 152 -3.53 7.68 8.23
N GLU A 153 -2.64 7.25 7.35
CA GLU A 153 -1.56 6.31 7.64
C GLU A 153 -0.59 6.84 8.70
N CYS A 154 -0.16 8.10 8.59
CA CYS A 154 0.86 8.67 9.47
C CYS A 154 0.35 9.10 10.84
N LEU A 155 -0.95 9.37 11.00
CA LEU A 155 -1.53 9.86 12.27
C LEU A 155 -2.37 8.80 13.00
N ASN A 156 -2.65 7.66 12.39
CA ASN A 156 -3.16 6.50 13.08
C ASN A 156 -2.03 5.83 13.89
N ALA A 157 -2.41 5.05 14.90
CA ALA A 157 -1.44 4.28 15.68
C ALA A 157 -0.80 3.20 14.80
N PRO A 158 0.52 3.23 14.59
CA PRO A 158 1.22 2.20 13.84
C PRO A 158 0.92 0.81 14.38
N LEU A 159 0.65 -0.13 13.48
CA LEU A 159 0.47 -1.52 13.83
C LEU A 159 1.81 -2.25 13.73
N LEU A 160 2.10 -3.11 14.70
CA LEU A 160 3.29 -3.94 14.77
C LEU A 160 2.89 -5.39 15.04
N TRP A 161 3.64 -6.33 14.47
CA TRP A 161 3.50 -7.75 14.77
C TRP A 161 4.72 -8.26 15.52
N ASP A 162 4.51 -8.86 16.69
CA ASP A 162 5.57 -9.46 17.49
C ASP A 162 5.14 -10.82 18.04
N ASN A 163 5.88 -11.86 17.69
CA ASN A 163 5.75 -13.21 18.25
C ASN A 163 4.31 -13.72 18.32
N GLY A 164 3.55 -13.55 17.23
CA GLY A 164 2.19 -14.06 17.14
C GLY A 164 1.09 -13.10 17.62
N LYS A 165 1.41 -11.80 17.84
CA LYS A 165 0.44 -10.81 18.32
C LYS A 165 0.63 -9.47 17.64
N TRP A 166 -0.49 -8.84 17.27
CA TRP A 166 -0.50 -7.43 16.88
C TRP A 166 -0.60 -6.54 18.11
N HIS A 167 0.11 -5.45 18.06
CA HIS A 167 0.00 -4.34 19.01
C HIS A 167 0.22 -3.02 18.28
N THR A 168 -0.04 -1.90 18.95
CA THR A 168 0.11 -0.56 18.38
C THR A 168 1.12 0.26 19.15
N SER A 169 1.70 1.26 18.48
CA SER A 169 2.60 2.25 19.07
C SER A 169 2.11 3.68 18.77
N GLU A 170 2.82 4.68 19.29
CA GLU A 170 2.50 6.07 18.99
C GLU A 170 2.90 6.46 17.57
N PRO A 171 2.13 7.32 16.88
CA PRO A 171 2.50 7.85 15.56
C PRO A 171 3.91 8.44 15.55
N PHE A 172 4.64 8.20 14.46
CA PHE A 172 6.02 8.62 14.25
C PHE A 172 7.04 8.02 15.25
N SER A 173 6.72 6.92 15.90
CA SER A 173 7.69 6.14 16.69
C SER A 173 8.63 5.31 15.81
N GLY A 174 9.55 4.55 16.42
CA GLY A 174 10.42 3.60 15.72
C GLY A 174 11.35 4.23 14.69
N GLY A 175 11.74 5.50 14.88
CA GLY A 175 12.54 6.26 13.91
C GLY A 175 13.89 5.61 13.60
N VAL A 176 14.21 5.44 12.33
CA VAL A 176 15.51 4.99 11.82
C VAL A 176 15.91 5.83 10.61
N VAL A 177 17.21 5.94 10.33
CA VAL A 177 17.70 6.47 9.07
C VAL A 177 18.15 5.29 8.21
N PHE A 178 17.50 5.09 7.07
CA PHE A 178 17.84 4.02 6.14
C PHE A 178 18.50 4.61 4.89
N ASP A 179 19.59 3.99 4.45
CA ASP A 179 20.32 4.40 3.24
C ASP A 179 19.72 3.67 2.03
N PHE A 180 18.78 4.33 1.37
CA PHE A 180 18.11 3.76 0.19
C PHE A 180 19.04 3.66 -1.02
N PRO A 181 18.88 2.60 -1.83
CA PRO A 181 19.76 2.32 -2.96
C PRO A 181 19.59 3.33 -4.12
N GLU A 182 20.42 3.14 -5.14
CA GLU A 182 20.38 3.82 -6.44
C GLU A 182 20.43 5.35 -6.38
N GLY A 183 21.13 5.90 -5.36
CA GLY A 183 21.37 7.32 -5.22
C GLY A 183 20.22 8.08 -4.56
N ILE A 184 19.22 7.41 -4.01
CA ILE A 184 18.22 8.04 -3.16
C ILE A 184 18.89 8.52 -1.86
N GLY A 185 19.73 7.65 -1.24
CA GLY A 185 20.52 8.00 -0.05
C GLY A 185 19.76 7.87 1.26
N PRO A 186 20.31 8.46 2.35
CA PRO A 186 19.75 8.31 3.69
C PRO A 186 18.46 9.13 3.85
N VAL A 187 17.38 8.45 4.29
CA VAL A 187 16.09 9.05 4.58
C VAL A 187 15.64 8.64 5.99
N GLU A 188 15.09 9.56 6.75
CA GLU A 188 14.47 9.28 8.04
C GLU A 188 13.13 8.58 7.84
N CYS A 189 13.00 7.38 8.40
CA CYS A 189 11.80 6.54 8.34
C CYS A 189 11.18 6.42 9.73
N VAL A 190 9.86 6.35 9.80
CA VAL A 190 9.10 6.20 11.04
C VAL A 190 8.03 5.13 10.87
N ASP A 191 7.63 4.50 11.97
CA ASP A 191 6.51 3.57 11.97
C ASP A 191 5.21 4.30 11.60
N VAL A 192 4.43 3.70 10.71
CA VAL A 192 3.09 4.14 10.34
C VAL A 192 2.15 2.94 10.30
N GLU A 193 0.84 3.20 10.32
CA GLU A 193 -0.15 2.13 10.11
C GLU A 193 -0.14 1.73 8.64
N HIS A 194 0.12 0.43 8.36
CA HIS A 194 0.14 -0.06 6.98
C HIS A 194 -0.29 -1.53 6.87
N GLU A 195 -0.78 -1.92 5.70
CA GLU A 195 -1.44 -3.19 5.41
C GLU A 195 -0.54 -4.40 5.52
N GLU A 196 0.73 -4.30 5.16
CA GLU A 196 1.70 -5.41 5.18
C GLU A 196 1.86 -6.01 6.56
N VAL A 197 1.73 -5.20 7.61
CA VAL A 197 1.80 -5.69 8.99
C VAL A 197 0.62 -6.62 9.32
N VAL A 198 -0.49 -6.50 8.58
CA VAL A 198 -1.62 -7.43 8.67
C VAL A 198 -1.46 -8.61 7.72
N LEU A 199 -0.99 -8.38 6.49
CA LEU A 199 -0.91 -9.37 5.42
C LEU A 199 0.22 -10.37 5.63
N ILE A 200 1.45 -9.89 5.78
CA ILE A 200 2.67 -10.72 5.86
C ILE A 200 2.52 -11.85 6.89
N PRO A 201 2.10 -11.60 8.16
CA PRO A 201 2.01 -12.64 9.17
C PRO A 201 0.97 -13.73 8.88
N LYS A 202 0.06 -13.52 7.95
CA LYS A 202 -0.94 -14.54 7.57
C LYS A 202 -0.31 -15.70 6.80
N LYS A 203 0.84 -15.49 6.16
CA LYS A 203 1.48 -16.50 5.32
C LYS A 203 3.00 -16.63 5.52
N VAL A 204 3.67 -15.53 5.74
CA VAL A 204 5.11 -15.49 6.00
C VAL A 204 5.35 -15.65 7.50
N LYS A 205 6.21 -16.62 7.85
CA LYS A 205 6.55 -16.91 9.24
C LYS A 205 7.69 -16.00 9.69
N ALA A 206 7.35 -14.88 10.31
CA ALA A 206 8.30 -13.93 10.88
C ALA A 206 7.96 -13.68 12.36
N ASN A 207 8.97 -13.50 13.20
CA ASN A 207 8.78 -13.15 14.60
C ASN A 207 8.37 -11.69 14.76
N HIS A 208 8.90 -10.80 13.92
CA HIS A 208 8.59 -9.37 13.88
C HIS A 208 8.18 -8.93 12.48
N VAL A 209 7.14 -8.07 12.37
CA VAL A 209 6.80 -7.37 11.12
C VAL A 209 6.45 -5.92 11.46
N SER A 210 7.04 -4.98 10.73
CA SER A 210 6.80 -3.54 10.82
C SER A 210 6.82 -2.88 9.44
N PHE A 211 6.22 -1.72 9.36
CA PHE A 211 6.30 -0.82 8.20
C PHE A 211 6.89 0.52 8.63
N LYS A 212 7.88 1.01 7.90
CA LYS A 212 8.54 2.29 8.18
C LYS A 212 8.55 3.17 6.94
N TYR A 213 7.83 4.27 7.01
CA TYR A 213 7.71 5.22 5.91
C TYR A 213 8.88 6.20 5.90
N GLY A 214 9.62 6.23 4.80
CA GLY A 214 10.71 7.17 4.53
C GLY A 214 10.22 8.52 4.08
N LEU A 215 9.67 9.27 5.00
CA LEU A 215 9.10 10.60 4.76
C LEU A 215 10.14 11.73 4.80
N GLY A 216 11.26 11.50 5.53
CA GLY A 216 12.22 12.54 5.84
C GLY A 216 11.74 13.53 6.91
N ALA A 217 12.70 14.16 7.59
CA ALA A 217 12.44 15.01 8.75
C ALA A 217 11.48 16.17 8.48
N ASP A 218 11.61 16.84 7.33
CA ASP A 218 10.81 18.02 7.00
C ASP A 218 9.33 17.66 6.77
N PHE A 219 9.08 16.55 6.10
CA PHE A 219 7.71 16.06 5.88
C PHE A 219 7.05 15.64 7.18
N ILE A 220 7.77 14.88 8.03
CA ILE A 220 7.32 14.46 9.36
C ILE A 220 6.96 15.68 10.22
N ASN A 221 7.83 16.70 10.26
CA ASN A 221 7.60 17.92 11.03
C ASN A 221 6.39 18.72 10.51
N THR A 222 6.18 18.73 9.19
CA THR A 222 5.01 19.34 8.57
C THR A 222 3.72 18.62 8.99
N LEU A 223 3.68 17.30 8.95
CA LEU A 223 2.53 16.52 9.40
C LEU A 223 2.23 16.71 10.88
N LYS A 224 3.26 16.73 11.74
CA LYS A 224 3.12 17.05 13.18
C LYS A 224 2.50 18.43 13.39
N THR A 225 2.92 19.43 12.60
CA THR A 225 2.38 20.79 12.65
C THR A 225 0.91 20.83 12.21
N ILE A 226 0.57 20.17 11.10
CA ILE A 226 -0.80 20.02 10.60
C ILE A 226 -1.69 19.40 11.68
N HIS A 227 -1.20 18.36 12.35
CA HIS A 227 -1.93 17.70 13.44
C HIS A 227 -2.12 18.63 14.65
N ALA A 228 -1.06 19.28 15.11
CA ALA A 228 -1.11 20.20 16.26
C ALA A 228 -2.06 21.39 16.04
N LEU A 229 -2.21 21.87 14.80
CA LEU A 229 -3.15 22.92 14.41
C LEU A 229 -4.59 22.40 14.24
N GLY A 230 -4.82 21.09 14.29
CA GLY A 230 -6.12 20.47 14.06
C GLY A 230 -6.56 20.43 12.60
N LEU A 231 -5.65 20.70 11.65
CA LEU A 231 -5.92 20.66 10.22
C LEU A 231 -6.09 19.23 9.68
N SER A 232 -5.66 18.22 10.44
CA SER A 232 -5.86 16.79 10.13
C SER A 232 -7.26 16.26 10.47
N LYS A 233 -8.12 17.03 11.13
CA LYS A 233 -9.43 16.59 11.58
C LYS A 233 -10.41 16.37 10.44
N LYS A 234 -11.18 15.27 10.55
CA LYS A 234 -12.28 14.92 9.59
C LYS A 234 -13.60 15.57 9.99
N GLU A 235 -13.79 15.85 11.30
CA GLU A 235 -15.00 16.45 11.83
C GLU A 235 -15.14 17.88 11.32
N LYS A 236 -16.34 18.19 10.81
CA LYS A 236 -16.64 19.51 10.29
C LYS A 236 -16.61 20.55 11.41
N VAL A 237 -16.03 21.70 11.10
CA VAL A 237 -16.05 22.91 11.94
C VAL A 237 -16.85 23.99 11.26
N ASN A 238 -17.58 24.79 12.06
CA ASN A 238 -18.29 25.93 11.51
C ASN A 238 -17.33 27.11 11.28
N TYR A 239 -17.18 27.53 10.04
CA TYR A 239 -16.47 28.76 9.67
C TYR A 239 -17.44 29.72 8.97
N ARG A 240 -17.83 30.79 9.67
CA ARG A 240 -18.75 31.84 9.14
C ARG A 240 -20.04 31.30 8.53
N GLY A 241 -20.61 30.26 9.16
CA GLY A 241 -21.87 29.64 8.70
C GLY A 241 -21.68 28.51 7.67
N MET A 242 -20.43 28.18 7.28
CA MET A 242 -20.13 27.06 6.43
C MET A 242 -19.54 25.90 7.26
N GLU A 243 -20.02 24.70 7.02
CA GLU A 243 -19.46 23.47 7.61
C GLU A 243 -18.32 22.94 6.75
N ILE A 244 -17.08 22.99 7.28
CA ILE A 244 -15.87 22.61 6.54
C ILE A 244 -15.11 21.57 7.36
N ALA A 245 -14.72 20.44 6.73
CA ALA A 245 -13.76 19.52 7.31
C ALA A 245 -12.34 20.10 7.11
N PRO A 246 -11.55 20.33 8.17
CA PRO A 246 -10.22 20.92 8.04
C PRO A 246 -9.30 20.16 7.11
N ARG A 247 -9.33 18.80 7.14
CA ARG A 247 -8.53 17.94 6.28
C ARG A 247 -8.87 18.11 4.80
N ASP A 248 -10.18 18.20 4.46
CA ASP A 248 -10.61 18.39 3.08
C ASP A 248 -10.19 19.75 2.55
N PHE A 249 -10.26 20.78 3.41
CA PHE A 249 -9.78 22.11 3.05
C PHE A 249 -8.26 22.10 2.83
N LEU A 250 -7.49 21.49 3.72
CA LEU A 250 -6.04 21.33 3.55
C LEU A 250 -5.71 20.64 2.23
N ALA A 251 -6.37 19.51 1.94
CA ALA A 251 -6.15 18.77 0.70
C ALA A 251 -6.43 19.63 -0.54
N SER A 252 -7.40 20.53 -0.49
CA SER A 252 -7.74 21.42 -1.60
C SER A 252 -6.69 22.51 -1.90
N LEU A 253 -5.78 22.77 -0.95
CA LEU A 253 -4.70 23.75 -1.09
C LEU A 253 -3.42 23.17 -1.71
N LEU A 254 -3.30 21.85 -1.71
CA LEU A 254 -2.11 21.14 -2.19
C LEU A 254 -2.23 20.83 -3.69
N PRO A 255 -1.09 20.64 -4.38
CA PRO A 255 -1.13 20.26 -5.78
C PRO A 255 -1.80 18.89 -5.96
N ASP A 256 -2.50 18.75 -7.07
CA ASP A 256 -3.14 17.48 -7.45
C ASP A 256 -2.06 16.45 -7.88
N PRO A 257 -1.88 15.33 -7.16
CA PRO A 257 -0.85 14.34 -7.49
C PRO A 257 -0.94 13.79 -8.91
N ALA A 258 -2.14 13.78 -9.50
CA ALA A 258 -2.33 13.35 -10.88
C ALA A 258 -1.77 14.32 -11.93
N LYS A 259 -1.35 15.52 -11.53
CA LYS A 259 -0.88 16.58 -12.44
C LYS A 259 0.58 16.98 -12.23
N ILE A 260 1.20 16.59 -11.12
CA ILE A 260 2.57 17.03 -10.78
C ILE A 260 3.66 16.20 -11.46
N GLY A 261 3.34 15.07 -12.08
CA GLY A 261 4.33 14.19 -12.71
C GLY A 261 5.35 14.90 -13.59
N PRO A 262 4.97 15.84 -14.49
CA PRO A 262 5.92 16.59 -15.31
C PRO A 262 6.82 17.55 -14.55
N LEU A 263 6.48 17.89 -13.31
CA LEU A 263 7.26 18.78 -12.40
C LEU A 263 8.06 18.00 -11.37
N MET A 264 7.90 16.68 -11.36
CA MET A 264 8.50 15.80 -10.35
C MET A 264 9.84 15.26 -10.85
N HIS A 265 10.85 15.28 -9.98
CA HIS A 265 12.20 14.78 -10.25
C HIS A 265 12.62 13.83 -9.13
N GLY A 266 13.46 12.85 -9.48
CA GLY A 266 14.01 11.89 -8.52
C GLY A 266 13.41 10.50 -8.64
N LYS A 267 13.63 9.70 -7.62
CA LYS A 267 13.29 8.28 -7.59
C LYS A 267 12.48 7.94 -6.34
N THR A 268 11.66 6.91 -6.46
CA THR A 268 11.00 6.25 -5.33
C THR A 268 11.45 4.81 -5.24
N CYS A 269 11.59 4.31 -4.01
CA CYS A 269 12.02 2.97 -3.69
C CYS A 269 11.05 2.36 -2.68
N ALA A 270 10.64 1.13 -2.92
CA ALA A 270 9.84 0.34 -2.01
C ALA A 270 10.46 -1.04 -1.85
N GLY A 271 10.47 -1.61 -0.64
CA GLY A 271 11.08 -2.90 -0.42
C GLY A 271 10.92 -3.49 0.97
N ALA A 272 11.35 -4.75 1.08
CA ALA A 272 11.35 -5.53 2.31
C ALA A 272 12.79 -5.75 2.81
N HIS A 273 13.12 -5.21 3.97
CA HIS A 273 14.32 -5.58 4.72
C HIS A 273 14.00 -6.84 5.53
N VAL A 274 14.70 -7.92 5.23
CA VAL A 274 14.46 -9.22 5.85
C VAL A 274 15.71 -9.67 6.58
N LYS A 275 15.53 -10.16 7.81
CA LYS A 275 16.61 -10.62 8.70
C LYS A 275 16.26 -11.97 9.30
N GLY A 276 17.26 -12.87 9.39
CA GLY A 276 17.07 -14.19 9.97
C GLY A 276 18.24 -15.12 9.72
N LEU A 277 17.92 -16.38 9.42
CA LEU A 277 18.91 -17.40 9.01
C LEU A 277 18.69 -17.75 7.54
N ASP A 278 19.78 -17.81 6.76
CA ASP A 278 19.75 -18.27 5.37
C ASP A 278 19.41 -19.76 5.26
N LYS A 279 19.42 -20.31 4.04
CA LYS A 279 19.14 -21.73 3.80
C LYS A 279 20.19 -22.68 4.37
N GLU A 280 21.39 -22.19 4.68
CA GLU A 280 22.47 -22.90 5.36
C GLU A 280 22.47 -22.71 6.88
N GLY A 281 21.53 -21.94 7.43
CA GLY A 281 21.39 -21.66 8.87
C GLY A 281 22.37 -20.60 9.40
N LYS A 282 22.91 -19.75 8.53
CA LYS A 282 23.79 -18.64 8.93
C LYS A 282 23.00 -17.35 9.07
N PRO A 283 23.40 -16.45 10.01
CA PRO A 283 22.81 -15.12 10.08
C PRO A 283 22.92 -14.40 8.73
N TYR A 284 21.78 -13.89 8.25
CA TYR A 284 21.68 -13.19 6.99
C TYR A 284 20.67 -12.06 7.08
N ALA A 285 20.93 -10.97 6.38
CA ALA A 285 19.98 -9.89 6.16
C ALA A 285 20.10 -9.39 4.73
N CYS A 286 18.99 -8.97 4.15
CA CYS A 286 18.96 -8.34 2.84
C CYS A 286 17.81 -7.35 2.72
N TYR A 287 17.97 -6.41 1.81
CA TYR A 287 16.88 -5.52 1.35
C TYR A 287 16.51 -5.92 -0.07
N ILE A 288 15.27 -6.39 -0.26
CA ILE A 288 14.69 -6.74 -1.56
C ILE A 288 13.83 -5.56 -1.97
N TYR A 289 14.11 -4.95 -3.13
CA TYR A 289 13.54 -3.67 -3.46
C TYR A 289 13.30 -3.45 -4.96
N ASN A 290 12.45 -2.48 -5.25
CA ASN A 290 12.22 -1.95 -6.57
C ASN A 290 12.36 -0.42 -6.52
N VAL A 291 13.08 0.15 -7.49
CA VAL A 291 13.25 1.60 -7.64
C VAL A 291 12.66 2.04 -8.97
N VAL A 292 11.91 3.14 -8.94
CA VAL A 292 11.37 3.77 -10.15
C VAL A 292 11.81 5.24 -10.22
N ASP A 293 12.43 5.60 -11.35
CA ASP A 293 12.77 6.98 -11.69
C ASP A 293 11.54 7.66 -12.31
N ASN A 294 11.24 8.89 -11.84
CA ASN A 294 10.05 9.61 -12.32
C ASN A 294 10.13 9.96 -13.80
N GLN A 295 11.30 10.36 -14.31
CA GLN A 295 11.45 10.71 -15.73
C GLN A 295 11.24 9.47 -16.60
N TRP A 296 11.79 8.31 -16.19
CA TRP A 296 11.56 7.06 -16.88
C TRP A 296 10.07 6.71 -16.95
N SER A 297 9.35 6.85 -15.84
CA SER A 297 7.91 6.58 -15.77
C SER A 297 7.12 7.52 -16.69
N MET A 298 7.44 8.82 -16.64
CA MET A 298 6.81 9.82 -17.51
C MET A 298 7.05 9.55 -18.99
N ASP A 299 8.28 9.19 -19.39
CA ASP A 299 8.65 8.95 -20.78
C ASP A 299 8.02 7.70 -21.36
N ASN A 300 7.87 6.64 -20.55
CA ASN A 300 7.36 5.35 -21.02
C ASN A 300 5.84 5.19 -20.85
N TYR A 301 5.24 5.78 -19.81
CA TYR A 301 3.85 5.57 -19.44
C TYR A 301 3.03 6.85 -19.33
N GLY A 302 3.66 8.01 -19.25
CA GLY A 302 3.00 9.31 -19.16
C GLY A 302 2.40 9.64 -17.80
N ASP A 303 2.74 8.86 -16.78
CA ASP A 303 2.30 9.04 -15.40
C ASP A 303 3.52 9.01 -14.44
N GLN A 304 3.39 9.65 -13.28
CA GLN A 304 4.47 9.76 -12.29
C GLN A 304 4.85 8.40 -11.67
N ALA A 305 6.06 8.31 -11.12
CA ALA A 305 6.66 7.08 -10.63
C ALA A 305 5.80 6.31 -9.64
N VAL A 306 5.22 6.96 -8.62
CA VAL A 306 4.39 6.31 -7.61
C VAL A 306 3.09 5.74 -8.21
N VAL A 307 2.47 6.47 -9.17
CA VAL A 307 1.26 6.00 -9.86
C VAL A 307 1.57 4.75 -10.68
N TRP A 308 2.66 4.76 -11.46
CA TRP A 308 3.04 3.61 -12.25
C TRP A 308 3.41 2.42 -11.38
N GLN A 309 4.24 2.64 -10.37
CA GLN A 309 4.72 1.61 -9.46
C GLN A 309 3.57 0.92 -8.69
N THR A 310 2.51 1.67 -8.39
CA THR A 310 1.29 1.10 -7.80
C THR A 310 0.44 0.35 -8.84
N ALA A 311 0.21 0.95 -9.99
CA ALA A 311 -0.78 0.47 -10.96
C ALA A 311 -0.35 -0.77 -11.75
N ILE A 312 0.96 -1.01 -11.92
CA ILE A 312 1.45 -2.16 -12.67
C ILE A 312 1.17 -3.50 -11.94
N ASN A 313 1.16 -3.49 -10.62
CA ASN A 313 1.04 -4.71 -9.83
C ASN A 313 -0.32 -5.42 -9.98
N PRO A 314 -1.48 -4.74 -9.89
CA PRO A 314 -2.76 -5.39 -10.19
C PRO A 314 -2.86 -5.86 -11.65
N VAL A 315 -2.18 -5.20 -12.60
CA VAL A 315 -2.14 -5.65 -14.01
C VAL A 315 -1.41 -7.00 -14.11
N ILE A 316 -0.24 -7.12 -13.48
CA ILE A 316 0.52 -8.38 -13.43
C ILE A 316 -0.30 -9.47 -12.73
N ALA A 317 -0.93 -9.15 -11.60
CA ALA A 317 -1.78 -10.10 -10.88
C ALA A 317 -2.93 -10.62 -11.76
N MET A 318 -3.62 -9.72 -12.48
CA MET A 318 -4.66 -10.12 -13.43
C MET A 318 -4.14 -11.02 -14.53
N GLU A 319 -2.97 -10.74 -15.11
CA GLU A 319 -2.35 -11.59 -16.12
C GLU A 319 -2.07 -12.99 -15.59
N LEU A 320 -1.48 -13.08 -14.38
CA LEU A 320 -1.18 -14.36 -13.74
C LEU A 320 -2.43 -15.14 -13.34
N ILE A 321 -3.50 -14.47 -12.97
CA ILE A 321 -4.79 -15.10 -12.71
C ILE A 321 -5.45 -15.54 -14.01
N ALA A 322 -5.47 -14.71 -15.04
CA ALA A 322 -6.10 -15.00 -16.31
C ALA A 322 -5.46 -16.19 -17.03
N ASN A 323 -4.14 -16.34 -16.93
CA ASN A 323 -3.41 -17.47 -17.52
C ASN A 323 -3.38 -18.72 -16.60
N GLY A 324 -3.96 -18.64 -15.39
CA GLY A 324 -4.09 -19.75 -14.44
C GLY A 324 -2.83 -20.05 -13.62
N THR A 325 -1.81 -19.20 -13.68
CA THR A 325 -0.59 -19.30 -12.84
C THR A 325 -0.93 -19.01 -11.38
N TRP A 326 -1.62 -17.92 -11.11
CA TRP A 326 -2.18 -17.62 -9.81
C TRP A 326 -3.63 -18.09 -9.70
N LYS A 327 -4.00 -18.64 -8.56
CA LYS A 327 -5.34 -19.17 -8.28
C LYS A 327 -5.81 -18.74 -6.88
N PRO A 328 -6.02 -17.43 -6.67
CA PRO A 328 -6.54 -16.96 -5.39
C PRO A 328 -7.92 -17.56 -5.11
N ARG A 329 -8.25 -17.75 -3.83
CA ARG A 329 -9.54 -18.26 -3.38
C ARG A 329 -9.90 -17.65 -2.04
N GLY A 330 -11.14 -17.27 -1.84
CA GLY A 330 -11.57 -16.55 -0.65
C GLY A 330 -11.04 -15.11 -0.64
N VAL A 331 -10.77 -14.55 0.53
CA VAL A 331 -10.13 -13.25 0.70
C VAL A 331 -8.67 -13.47 1.08
N VAL A 332 -7.75 -13.05 0.23
CA VAL A 332 -6.30 -13.29 0.39
C VAL A 332 -5.50 -12.08 -0.06
N GLY A 333 -4.33 -11.89 0.53
CA GLY A 333 -3.33 -10.94 0.05
C GLY A 333 -2.31 -11.57 -0.91
N PRO A 334 -1.41 -10.75 -1.49
CA PRO A 334 -0.39 -11.22 -2.45
C PRO A 334 0.62 -12.19 -1.84
N GLU A 335 0.86 -12.16 -0.54
CA GLU A 335 1.75 -13.07 0.18
C GLU A 335 1.33 -14.54 0.09
N TRP A 336 0.09 -14.82 -0.32
CA TRP A 336 -0.41 -16.18 -0.58
C TRP A 336 0.03 -16.74 -1.93
N MET A 337 0.43 -15.89 -2.85
CA MET A 337 0.74 -16.27 -4.23
C MET A 337 2.21 -16.70 -4.39
N GLU A 338 2.49 -17.46 -5.45
CA GLU A 338 3.86 -17.77 -5.85
C GLU A 338 4.55 -16.50 -6.35
N PRO A 339 5.68 -16.07 -5.74
CA PRO A 339 6.27 -14.76 -6.02
C PRO A 339 7.02 -14.71 -7.36
N LYS A 340 7.72 -15.79 -7.78
CA LYS A 340 8.59 -15.74 -8.95
C LYS A 340 7.90 -15.33 -10.26
N PRO A 341 6.75 -15.89 -10.63
CA PRO A 341 6.09 -15.45 -11.88
C PRO A 341 5.74 -13.97 -11.89
N PHE A 342 5.43 -13.38 -10.73
CA PHE A 342 5.19 -11.96 -10.59
C PHE A 342 6.47 -11.15 -10.80
N LEU A 343 7.55 -11.56 -10.16
CA LEU A 343 8.86 -10.91 -10.25
C LEU A 343 9.45 -11.00 -11.66
N ASP A 344 9.22 -12.12 -12.38
CA ASP A 344 9.62 -12.28 -13.77
C ASP A 344 8.84 -11.33 -14.70
N LEU A 345 7.55 -11.08 -14.42
CA LEU A 345 6.71 -10.17 -15.22
C LEU A 345 7.03 -8.70 -14.97
N ILE A 346 7.32 -8.27 -13.73
CA ILE A 346 7.67 -6.88 -13.46
C ILE A 346 8.92 -6.45 -14.23
N GLU A 347 9.90 -7.35 -14.38
CA GLU A 347 11.08 -7.12 -15.22
C GLU A 347 10.72 -6.97 -16.71
N GLN A 348 9.79 -7.80 -17.21
CA GLN A 348 9.32 -7.71 -18.59
C GLN A 348 8.57 -6.39 -18.86
N TYR A 349 7.89 -5.83 -17.84
CA TYR A 349 7.28 -4.51 -17.92
C TYR A 349 8.28 -3.35 -17.75
N GLY A 350 9.58 -3.65 -17.60
CA GLY A 350 10.68 -2.69 -17.64
C GLY A 350 11.05 -2.10 -16.28
N SER A 351 10.61 -2.70 -15.19
CA SER A 351 11.04 -2.30 -13.84
C SER A 351 11.73 -3.46 -13.13
N SER A 352 13.01 -3.32 -12.91
CA SER A 352 13.81 -4.35 -12.26
C SER A 352 13.63 -4.30 -10.74
N TRP A 353 13.67 -5.46 -10.12
CA TRP A 353 13.81 -5.61 -8.68
C TRP A 353 15.21 -6.13 -8.35
N HIS A 354 15.69 -5.85 -7.14
CA HIS A 354 17.06 -6.15 -6.73
C HIS A 354 17.12 -6.69 -5.31
N ILE A 355 18.23 -7.34 -4.98
CA ILE A 355 18.58 -7.75 -3.63
C ILE A 355 19.90 -7.08 -3.27
N ARG A 356 19.94 -6.38 -2.16
CA ARG A 356 21.15 -5.85 -1.55
C ARG A 356 21.39 -6.57 -0.22
N ASP A 357 22.59 -7.18 -0.08
CA ASP A 357 22.99 -7.76 1.20
C ASP A 357 23.15 -6.67 2.25
N GLU A 358 22.66 -6.94 3.45
CA GLU A 358 22.70 -6.04 4.60
C GLU A 358 23.45 -6.68 5.77
N ASP A 359 23.93 -5.85 6.70
CA ASP A 359 24.50 -6.35 7.94
C ASP A 359 23.41 -6.93 8.85
N PRO A 360 23.46 -8.22 9.22
CA PRO A 360 22.50 -8.80 10.15
C PRO A 360 22.43 -8.12 11.53
N ALA A 361 23.48 -7.37 11.90
CA ALA A 361 23.53 -6.57 13.13
C ALA A 361 23.17 -5.09 12.90
N GLY A 362 23.00 -4.66 11.65
CA GLY A 362 23.00 -3.24 11.27
C GLY A 362 21.73 -2.47 11.57
N LEU A 363 20.54 -3.04 11.32
CA LEU A 363 19.26 -2.37 11.56
C LEU A 363 18.69 -2.84 12.90
N ALA A 364 18.60 -1.93 13.88
CA ALA A 364 17.87 -2.16 15.11
C ALA A 364 16.37 -2.01 14.81
N LEU A 365 15.62 -3.09 14.98
CA LEU A 365 14.18 -3.17 14.76
C LEU A 365 13.43 -2.92 16.04
#